data_67c75576f32c0a9d5b34dbf37d5187a2
#
_entry.id   67c75576f32c0a9d5b34dbf37d5187a2
#
_cell.length_a   1.000
_cell.length_b   1.000
_cell.length_c   1.000
_cell.angle_alpha   90.00
_cell.angle_beta   90.00
_cell.angle_gamma   90.00
#
_symmetry.space_group_name_H-M   'P 1'
#
loop_
_entity.id
_entity.type
_entity.pdbx_description
1 polymer ?
#
loop_
_entity_poly.entity_id
_entity_poly.type
_entity_poly.pdbx_seq_one_letter_code
_entity_poly.pdbx_strand_id
1 'polypeptide(L)'
;FYMTIFLIAEVTAVSLLMNYISGTDLWITSLIIISTSLGYTLYGGLRASIYTDNIQFLAMIILLSVAFYYIIYSGSENYSFEFVNKINPNLLSTGYLPNITAGLTFFIAVAATNLFHQGNWQRVYAAKSSKILKKSLFISFLIIIPIVFFMGFTGLVAISENQEVIPDLAFFYILLKEQVLIISILIIILAISLTVSSIDTLINAISSLIIVDGNSIFKSKGNYFKYSKYIIIILSLIAFIVSSKGFSILYLFLLADLLCCSAVLTVFFSFYKKSINQSNASLSIIIGLFFGLMFFPSPDFSKSILIGFLLPSDIFPEFLSQSLLFSSFFLATFAPLLAWKINKMI
;
A
#
# COMPACT_ATOMS: atom_id res chain seq x y z
N PHE A 1 11.96 4.00 5.31
CA PHE A 1 11.96 3.78 3.85
C PHE A 1 10.58 3.36 3.34
N TYR A 2 9.99 2.26 3.80
CA TYR A 2 8.72 1.78 3.24
C TYR A 2 7.58 2.82 3.34
N MET A 3 7.46 3.56 4.44
CA MET A 3 6.48 4.66 4.56
C MET A 3 6.70 5.78 3.56
N THR A 4 7.95 6.03 3.15
CA THR A 4 8.25 7.01 2.10
C THR A 4 7.77 6.51 0.74
N ILE A 5 7.91 5.19 0.47
CA ILE A 5 7.38 4.60 -0.76
C ILE A 5 5.85 4.65 -0.76
N PHE A 6 5.20 4.41 0.38
CA PHE A 6 3.75 4.60 0.52
C PHE A 6 3.34 6.05 0.28
N LEU A 7 4.08 7.01 0.81
CA LEU A 7 3.83 8.44 0.53
C LEU A 7 3.90 8.73 -0.97
N ILE A 8 4.89 8.16 -1.68
CA ILE A 8 5.02 8.26 -3.13
C ILE A 8 3.80 7.65 -3.82
N ALA A 9 3.39 6.45 -3.42
CA ALA A 9 2.25 5.74 -4.01
C ALA A 9 0.94 6.52 -3.84
N GLU A 10 0.67 7.07 -2.66
CA GLU A 10 -0.53 7.88 -2.36
C GLU A 10 -0.57 9.15 -3.22
N VAL A 11 0.54 9.87 -3.33
CA VAL A 11 0.62 11.07 -4.16
C VAL A 11 0.47 10.72 -5.65
N THR A 12 1.07 9.59 -6.08
CA THR A 12 0.95 9.10 -7.45
C THR A 12 -0.50 8.76 -7.78
N ALA A 13 -1.23 8.14 -6.84
CA ALA A 13 -2.61 7.71 -7.03
C ALA A 13 -3.54 8.88 -7.39
N VAL A 14 -3.51 9.95 -6.58
CA VAL A 14 -4.34 11.11 -6.87
C VAL A 14 -3.88 11.86 -8.12
N SER A 15 -2.58 11.87 -8.40
CA SER A 15 -2.04 12.51 -9.61
C SER A 15 -2.45 11.80 -10.88
N LEU A 16 -2.41 10.47 -10.91
CA LEU A 16 -2.89 9.66 -12.03
C LEU A 16 -4.40 9.83 -12.24
N LEU A 17 -5.19 9.86 -11.16
CA LEU A 17 -6.62 10.06 -11.28
C LEU A 17 -6.96 11.46 -11.81
N MET A 18 -6.29 12.51 -11.32
CA MET A 18 -6.51 13.87 -11.82
C MET A 18 -6.09 14.00 -13.29
N ASN A 19 -4.99 13.37 -13.67
CA ASN A 19 -4.58 13.31 -15.08
C ASN A 19 -5.64 12.60 -15.93
N TYR A 20 -6.18 11.47 -15.46
CA TYR A 20 -7.22 10.72 -16.16
C TYR A 20 -8.53 11.51 -16.34
N ILE A 21 -8.96 12.28 -15.32
CA ILE A 21 -10.22 13.05 -15.36
C ILE A 21 -10.09 14.35 -16.15
N SER A 22 -9.00 15.08 -15.95
CA SER A 22 -8.86 16.48 -16.40
C SER A 22 -7.70 16.74 -17.34
N GLY A 23 -6.86 15.72 -17.61
CA GLY A 23 -5.63 15.91 -18.39
C GLY A 23 -4.55 16.73 -17.66
N THR A 24 -4.72 17.03 -16.38
CA THR A 24 -3.74 17.81 -15.60
C THR A 24 -2.43 17.06 -15.48
N ASP A 25 -1.31 17.74 -15.70
CA ASP A 25 0.01 17.12 -15.55
C ASP A 25 0.23 16.58 -14.15
N LEU A 26 0.86 15.41 -14.05
CA LEU A 26 1.09 14.71 -12.77
C LEU A 26 1.84 15.58 -11.76
N TRP A 27 2.83 16.33 -12.20
CA TRP A 27 3.65 17.19 -11.33
C TRP A 27 2.84 18.32 -10.68
N ILE A 28 1.82 18.86 -11.36
CA ILE A 28 0.97 19.93 -10.81
C ILE A 28 0.17 19.39 -9.64
N THR A 29 -0.52 18.28 -9.84
CA THR A 29 -1.31 17.64 -8.77
C THR A 29 -0.41 17.18 -7.61
N SER A 30 0.72 16.54 -7.91
CA SER A 30 1.69 16.12 -6.89
C SER A 30 2.18 17.30 -6.05
N LEU A 31 2.50 18.45 -6.67
CA LEU A 31 2.96 19.65 -5.98
C LEU A 31 1.88 20.21 -5.05
N ILE A 32 0.63 20.31 -5.53
CA ILE A 32 -0.48 20.83 -4.74
C ILE A 32 -0.74 19.94 -3.53
N ILE A 33 -0.85 18.63 -3.73
CA ILE A 33 -1.16 17.69 -2.66
C ILE A 33 -0.06 17.66 -1.60
N ILE A 34 1.20 17.58 -2.01
CA ILE A 34 2.32 17.57 -1.05
C ILE A 34 2.41 18.89 -0.29
N SER A 35 2.31 20.03 -1.00
CA SER A 35 2.43 21.34 -0.36
C SER A 35 1.33 21.59 0.66
N THR A 36 0.10 21.24 0.33
CA THR A 36 -1.05 21.40 1.24
C THR A 36 -0.95 20.46 2.44
N SER A 37 -0.62 19.18 2.20
CA SER A 37 -0.48 18.18 3.29
C SER A 37 0.67 18.54 4.23
N LEU A 38 1.82 18.94 3.72
CA LEU A 38 2.93 19.44 4.53
C LEU A 38 2.54 20.65 5.36
N GLY A 39 1.86 21.62 4.74
CA GLY A 39 1.50 22.89 5.38
C GLY A 39 0.72 22.66 6.68
N TYR A 40 -0.36 21.92 6.64
CA TYR A 40 -1.17 21.70 7.83
C TYR A 40 -0.61 20.63 8.79
N THR A 41 0.06 19.61 8.27
CA THR A 41 0.58 18.51 9.12
C THR A 41 1.79 18.97 9.95
N LEU A 42 2.71 19.73 9.37
CA LEU A 42 3.87 20.28 10.10
C LEU A 42 3.45 21.28 11.19
N TYR A 43 2.30 21.93 11.03
CA TYR A 43 1.74 22.84 12.02
C TYR A 43 0.91 22.16 13.08
N GLY A 44 -0.02 21.29 12.69
CA GLY A 44 -1.04 20.72 13.58
C GLY A 44 -0.69 19.35 14.19
N GLY A 45 0.26 18.62 13.58
CA GLY A 45 0.69 17.30 14.05
C GLY A 45 -0.44 16.28 14.15
N LEU A 46 -0.29 15.28 15.03
CA LEU A 46 -1.23 14.15 15.18
C LEU A 46 -2.66 14.60 15.55
N ARG A 47 -2.82 15.69 16.31
CA ARG A 47 -4.16 16.17 16.69
C ARG A 47 -4.95 16.69 15.49
N ALA A 48 -4.28 17.41 14.59
CA ALA A 48 -4.91 17.88 13.35
C ALA A 48 -5.27 16.69 12.45
N SER A 49 -4.38 15.71 12.30
CA SER A 49 -4.64 14.49 11.54
C SER A 49 -5.87 13.74 12.06
N ILE A 50 -5.98 13.48 13.38
CA ILE A 50 -7.16 12.81 13.96
C ILE A 50 -8.45 13.61 13.73
N TYR A 51 -8.39 14.93 13.78
CA TYR A 51 -9.56 15.77 13.55
C TYR A 51 -10.00 15.73 12.07
N THR A 52 -9.06 15.87 11.15
CA THR A 52 -9.33 15.77 9.71
C THR A 52 -9.80 14.38 9.32
N ASP A 53 -9.20 13.31 9.88
CA ASP A 53 -9.62 11.92 9.66
C ASP A 53 -11.11 11.69 9.99
N ASN A 54 -11.62 12.29 11.07
CA ASN A 54 -13.04 12.14 11.43
C ASN A 54 -13.97 12.78 10.39
N ILE A 55 -13.62 13.96 9.87
CA ILE A 55 -14.41 14.65 8.84
C ILE A 55 -14.32 13.88 7.52
N GLN A 56 -13.11 13.49 7.14
CA GLN A 56 -12.83 12.75 5.92
C GLN A 56 -13.51 11.37 5.94
N PHE A 57 -13.50 10.67 7.09
CA PHE A 57 -14.19 9.39 7.23
C PHE A 57 -15.70 9.52 6.95
N LEU A 58 -16.35 10.54 7.50
CA LEU A 58 -17.77 10.78 7.22
C LEU A 58 -18.00 11.06 5.73
N ALA A 59 -17.18 11.92 5.14
CA ALA A 59 -17.25 12.22 3.71
C ALA A 59 -17.01 10.96 2.86
N MET A 60 -15.98 10.16 3.20
CA MET A 60 -15.66 8.91 2.49
C MET A 60 -16.82 7.91 2.52
N ILE A 61 -17.45 7.68 3.66
CA ILE A 61 -18.60 6.76 3.76
C ILE A 61 -19.75 7.23 2.89
N ILE A 62 -20.08 8.51 2.92
CA ILE A 62 -21.15 9.07 2.10
C ILE A 62 -20.81 8.92 0.60
N LEU A 63 -19.62 9.34 0.20
CA LEU A 63 -19.21 9.34 -1.19
C LEU A 63 -19.06 7.91 -1.75
N LEU A 64 -18.51 6.97 -0.97
CA LEU A 64 -18.47 5.56 -1.36
C LEU A 64 -19.88 4.96 -1.48
N SER A 65 -20.79 5.31 -0.58
CA SER A 65 -22.17 4.84 -0.67
C SER A 65 -22.87 5.37 -1.94
N VAL A 66 -22.61 6.62 -2.31
CA VAL A 66 -23.11 7.21 -3.56
C VAL A 66 -22.48 6.52 -4.77
N ALA A 67 -21.17 6.26 -4.76
CA ALA A 67 -20.48 5.56 -5.83
C ALA A 67 -21.02 4.14 -6.01
N PHE A 68 -21.21 3.41 -4.91
CA PHE A 68 -21.76 2.05 -4.96
C PHE A 68 -23.20 2.03 -5.44
N TYR A 69 -24.04 2.97 -4.95
CA TYR A 69 -25.40 3.12 -5.42
C TYR A 69 -25.45 3.40 -6.93
N TYR A 70 -24.58 4.31 -7.39
CA TYR A 70 -24.49 4.66 -8.82
C TYR A 70 -24.10 3.43 -9.67
N ILE A 71 -23.10 2.66 -9.27
CA ILE A 71 -22.68 1.44 -10.00
C ILE A 71 -23.83 0.41 -10.04
N ILE A 72 -24.53 0.19 -8.93
CA ILE A 72 -25.64 -0.76 -8.87
C ILE A 72 -26.84 -0.29 -9.69
N TYR A 73 -27.14 1.00 -9.66
CA TYR A 73 -28.30 1.57 -10.35
C TYR A 73 -28.07 1.78 -11.85
N SER A 74 -26.90 2.29 -12.24
CA SER A 74 -26.50 2.44 -13.64
C SER A 74 -26.08 1.11 -14.25
N GLY A 75 -25.97 0.09 -13.41
CA GLY A 75 -25.48 -1.23 -13.77
C GLY A 75 -26.26 -1.79 -14.94
N SER A 76 -25.58 -1.83 -16.07
CA SER A 76 -25.96 -2.64 -17.19
C SER A 76 -25.97 -4.10 -16.77
N GLU A 77 -26.66 -4.97 -17.51
CA GLU A 77 -26.62 -6.43 -17.32
C GLU A 77 -25.18 -7.00 -17.24
N ASN A 78 -24.20 -6.18 -17.65
CA ASN A 78 -22.76 -6.48 -17.63
C ASN A 78 -22.11 -6.43 -16.23
N TYR A 79 -22.76 -5.86 -15.19
CA TYR A 79 -22.16 -5.79 -13.85
C TYR A 79 -22.55 -7.01 -13.02
N SER A 80 -22.21 -8.19 -13.51
CA SER A 80 -22.51 -9.46 -12.85
C SER A 80 -21.33 -10.42 -12.88
N PHE A 81 -21.33 -11.37 -11.93
CA PHE A 81 -20.36 -12.47 -11.96
C PHE A 81 -20.48 -13.34 -13.21
N GLU A 82 -21.69 -13.44 -13.77
CA GLU A 82 -21.94 -14.18 -15.02
C GLU A 82 -21.23 -13.52 -16.19
N PHE A 83 -21.26 -12.20 -16.29
CA PHE A 83 -20.54 -11.46 -17.30
C PHE A 83 -19.03 -11.69 -17.21
N VAL A 84 -18.45 -11.53 -16.02
CA VAL A 84 -17.01 -11.77 -15.79
C VAL A 84 -16.63 -13.20 -16.16
N ASN A 85 -17.45 -14.19 -15.75
CA ASN A 85 -17.19 -15.59 -16.05
C ASN A 85 -17.28 -15.93 -17.53
N LYS A 86 -18.16 -15.22 -18.26
CA LYS A 86 -18.32 -15.40 -19.71
C LYS A 86 -17.11 -14.89 -20.49
N ILE A 87 -16.54 -13.75 -20.08
CA ILE A 87 -15.40 -13.11 -20.76
C ILE A 87 -14.08 -13.79 -20.35
N ASN A 88 -13.87 -13.99 -19.07
CA ASN A 88 -12.65 -14.64 -18.56
C ASN A 88 -12.96 -15.51 -17.33
N PRO A 89 -13.29 -16.80 -17.53
CA PRO A 89 -13.65 -17.71 -16.45
C PRO A 89 -12.51 -17.93 -15.46
N ASN A 90 -11.25 -17.74 -15.85
CA ASN A 90 -10.10 -17.89 -14.96
C ASN A 90 -10.09 -16.86 -13.83
N LEU A 91 -10.62 -15.65 -14.04
CA LEU A 91 -10.67 -14.61 -13.01
C LEU A 91 -11.51 -15.01 -11.78
N LEU A 92 -12.52 -15.84 -11.97
CA LEU A 92 -13.40 -16.33 -10.89
C LEU A 92 -13.07 -17.76 -10.44
N SER A 93 -12.11 -18.42 -11.09
CA SER A 93 -11.74 -19.80 -10.77
C SER A 93 -10.92 -19.89 -9.49
N THR A 94 -11.43 -20.61 -8.50
CA THR A 94 -10.70 -20.89 -7.25
C THR A 94 -9.56 -21.89 -7.44
N GLY A 95 -9.55 -22.66 -8.53
CA GLY A 95 -8.48 -23.61 -8.87
C GLY A 95 -7.37 -22.97 -9.75
N TYR A 96 -7.54 -21.76 -10.21
CA TYR A 96 -6.55 -21.11 -11.05
C TYR A 96 -5.37 -20.60 -10.20
N LEU A 97 -4.19 -21.15 -10.44
CA LEU A 97 -3.00 -20.92 -9.64
C LEU A 97 -2.66 -19.43 -9.43
N PRO A 98 -2.69 -18.56 -10.45
CA PRO A 98 -2.41 -17.14 -10.26
C PRO A 98 -3.35 -16.46 -9.26
N ASN A 99 -4.62 -16.83 -9.19
CA ASN A 99 -5.56 -16.25 -8.20
C ASN A 99 -5.17 -16.63 -6.77
N ILE A 100 -4.83 -17.92 -6.55
CA ILE A 100 -4.42 -18.41 -5.24
C ILE A 100 -3.12 -17.73 -4.80
N THR A 101 -2.13 -17.71 -5.67
CA THR A 101 -0.82 -17.13 -5.36
C THR A 101 -0.90 -15.62 -5.17
N ALA A 102 -1.72 -14.90 -5.94
CA ALA A 102 -1.99 -13.48 -5.73
C ALA A 102 -2.66 -13.24 -4.36
N GLY A 103 -3.72 -13.99 -4.04
CA GLY A 103 -4.40 -13.87 -2.75
C GLY A 103 -3.48 -14.10 -1.56
N LEU A 104 -2.65 -15.15 -1.61
CA LEU A 104 -1.65 -15.43 -0.57
C LEU A 104 -0.57 -14.34 -0.49
N THR A 105 -0.14 -13.80 -1.62
CA THR A 105 0.81 -12.68 -1.66
C THR A 105 0.26 -11.46 -0.96
N PHE A 106 -0.95 -11.04 -1.30
CA PHE A 106 -1.59 -9.89 -0.65
C PHE A 106 -1.81 -10.12 0.84
N PHE A 107 -2.19 -11.33 1.24
CA PHE A 107 -2.33 -11.66 2.65
C PHE A 107 -1.00 -11.49 3.41
N ILE A 108 0.10 -12.03 2.90
CA ILE A 108 1.43 -11.91 3.51
C ILE A 108 1.88 -10.44 3.52
N ALA A 109 1.77 -9.76 2.38
CA ALA A 109 2.19 -8.38 2.19
C ALA A 109 1.48 -7.43 3.15
N VAL A 110 0.15 -7.43 3.12
CA VAL A 110 -0.68 -6.52 3.94
C VAL A 110 -0.55 -6.83 5.42
N ALA A 111 -0.47 -8.12 5.82
CA ALA A 111 -0.27 -8.49 7.22
C ALA A 111 1.08 -7.98 7.74
N ALA A 112 2.18 -8.20 7.00
CA ALA A 112 3.50 -7.75 7.39
C ALA A 112 3.56 -6.23 7.52
N THR A 113 3.06 -5.50 6.53
CA THR A 113 3.14 -4.04 6.49
C THR A 113 2.32 -3.39 7.60
N ASN A 114 1.11 -3.87 7.86
CA ASN A 114 0.28 -3.32 8.94
C ASN A 114 0.91 -3.52 10.32
N LEU A 115 1.69 -4.58 10.53
CA LEU A 115 2.44 -4.79 11.77
C LEU A 115 3.56 -3.75 11.98
N PHE A 116 4.11 -3.18 10.91
CA PHE A 116 5.13 -2.12 10.99
C PHE A 116 4.56 -0.72 10.88
N HIS A 117 3.29 -0.56 10.49
CA HIS A 117 2.74 0.75 10.20
C HIS A 117 2.60 1.62 11.45
N GLN A 118 3.53 2.55 11.62
CA GLN A 118 3.60 3.41 12.81
C GLN A 118 2.33 4.26 13.03
N GLY A 119 1.66 4.67 11.95
CA GLY A 119 0.38 5.36 12.06
C GLY A 119 -0.71 4.52 12.73
N ASN A 120 -0.73 3.21 12.50
CA ASN A 120 -1.64 2.29 13.18
C ASN A 120 -1.30 2.18 14.67
N TRP A 121 -0.02 2.04 15.00
CA TRP A 121 0.44 1.98 16.40
C TRP A 121 0.17 3.28 17.15
N GLN A 122 0.33 4.44 16.54
CA GLN A 122 -0.03 5.72 17.16
C GLN A 122 -1.51 5.75 17.61
N ARG A 123 -2.40 5.23 16.76
CA ARG A 123 -3.84 5.14 17.09
C ARG A 123 -4.13 4.09 18.16
N VAL A 124 -3.44 2.96 18.12
CA VAL A 124 -3.52 1.92 19.17
C VAL A 124 -3.12 2.49 20.54
N TYR A 125 -2.00 3.21 20.61
CA TYR A 125 -1.53 3.83 21.87
C TYR A 125 -2.39 5.02 22.32
N ALA A 126 -3.03 5.74 21.39
CA ALA A 126 -3.94 6.83 21.71
C ALA A 126 -5.33 6.36 22.18
N ALA A 127 -5.64 5.07 22.09
CA ALA A 127 -6.93 4.52 22.46
C ALA A 127 -7.16 4.64 24.00
N LYS A 128 -8.33 5.15 24.41
CA LYS A 128 -8.69 5.38 25.81
C LYS A 128 -8.66 4.11 26.68
N SER A 129 -8.97 2.94 26.08
CA SER A 129 -8.94 1.65 26.78
C SER A 129 -8.89 0.47 25.79
N SER A 130 -8.41 -0.69 26.27
CA SER A 130 -8.40 -1.92 25.48
C SER A 130 -9.80 -2.38 25.04
N LYS A 131 -10.85 -2.09 25.82
CA LYS A 131 -12.24 -2.40 25.45
C LYS A 131 -12.70 -1.57 24.24
N ILE A 132 -12.39 -0.27 24.23
CA ILE A 132 -12.69 0.63 23.11
C ILE A 132 -11.89 0.22 21.90
N LEU A 133 -10.60 -0.09 22.05
CA LEU A 133 -9.74 -0.54 20.95
C LEU A 133 -10.31 -1.80 20.28
N LYS A 134 -10.64 -2.84 21.05
CA LYS A 134 -11.24 -4.06 20.52
C LYS A 134 -12.55 -3.81 19.77
N LYS A 135 -13.43 -2.96 20.32
CA LYS A 135 -14.68 -2.58 19.66
C LYS A 135 -14.44 -1.82 18.36
N SER A 136 -13.49 -0.89 18.36
CA SER A 136 -13.13 -0.12 17.14
C SER A 136 -12.58 -1.03 16.05
N LEU A 137 -11.67 -1.95 16.39
CA LEU A 137 -11.11 -2.91 15.44
C LEU A 137 -12.19 -3.80 14.83
N PHE A 138 -13.14 -4.27 15.65
CA PHE A 138 -14.24 -5.10 15.16
C PHE A 138 -15.17 -4.32 14.21
N ILE A 139 -15.51 -3.08 14.56
CA ILE A 139 -16.35 -2.24 13.69
C ILE A 139 -15.61 -1.92 12.39
N SER A 140 -14.33 -1.58 12.45
CA SER A 140 -13.51 -1.33 11.25
C SER A 140 -13.47 -2.55 10.33
N PHE A 141 -13.30 -3.74 10.89
CA PHE A 141 -13.33 -5.01 10.15
C PHE A 141 -14.67 -5.18 9.39
N LEU A 142 -15.80 -4.94 10.05
CA LEU A 142 -17.13 -5.05 9.42
C LEU A 142 -17.36 -4.03 8.30
N ILE A 143 -16.77 -2.83 8.41
CA ILE A 143 -16.90 -1.79 7.39
C ILE A 143 -15.95 -2.03 6.20
N ILE A 144 -14.71 -2.44 6.47
CA ILE A 144 -13.69 -2.58 5.43
C ILE A 144 -13.98 -3.75 4.50
N ILE A 145 -14.45 -4.88 5.02
CA ILE A 145 -14.69 -6.09 4.19
C ILE A 145 -15.62 -5.82 3.00
N PRO A 146 -16.84 -5.28 3.18
CA PRO A 146 -17.72 -5.02 2.04
C PRO A 146 -17.15 -3.99 1.08
N ILE A 147 -16.40 -2.98 1.57
CA ILE A 147 -15.77 -1.98 0.71
C ILE A 147 -14.71 -2.64 -0.18
N VAL A 148 -13.78 -3.41 0.40
CA VAL A 148 -12.71 -4.08 -0.35
C VAL A 148 -13.28 -5.09 -1.34
N PHE A 149 -14.29 -5.86 -0.92
CA PHE A 149 -14.97 -6.82 -1.81
C PHE A 149 -15.62 -6.11 -3.00
N PHE A 150 -16.35 -5.02 -2.77
CA PHE A 150 -17.02 -4.29 -3.84
C PHE A 150 -16.02 -3.61 -4.78
N MET A 151 -14.96 -3.01 -4.26
CA MET A 151 -13.90 -2.42 -5.09
C MET A 151 -13.19 -3.47 -5.93
N GLY A 152 -12.89 -4.63 -5.36
CA GLY A 152 -12.31 -5.75 -6.09
C GLY A 152 -13.23 -6.27 -7.20
N PHE A 153 -14.52 -6.43 -6.92
CA PHE A 153 -15.51 -6.83 -7.91
C PHE A 153 -15.62 -5.83 -9.07
N THR A 154 -15.68 -4.53 -8.77
CA THR A 154 -15.72 -3.49 -9.82
C THR A 154 -14.45 -3.49 -10.67
N GLY A 155 -13.28 -3.80 -10.08
CA GLY A 155 -12.04 -4.00 -10.81
C GLY A 155 -12.12 -5.17 -11.80
N LEU A 156 -12.69 -6.32 -11.38
CA LEU A 156 -12.89 -7.47 -12.25
C LEU A 156 -13.84 -7.16 -13.42
N VAL A 157 -14.91 -6.43 -13.15
CA VAL A 157 -15.85 -5.97 -14.20
C VAL A 157 -15.15 -5.05 -15.19
N ALA A 158 -14.38 -4.06 -14.70
CA ALA A 158 -13.67 -3.11 -15.55
C ALA A 158 -12.71 -3.80 -16.53
N ILE A 159 -11.90 -4.73 -16.04
CA ILE A 159 -10.94 -5.49 -16.85
C ILE A 159 -11.67 -6.43 -17.83
N SER A 160 -12.81 -7.00 -17.44
CA SER A 160 -13.61 -7.84 -18.33
C SER A 160 -14.29 -7.03 -19.45
N GLU A 161 -14.63 -5.78 -19.17
CA GLU A 161 -15.26 -4.87 -20.15
C GLU A 161 -14.24 -4.29 -21.13
N ASN A 162 -13.08 -3.89 -20.61
CA ASN A 162 -11.99 -3.35 -21.42
C ASN A 162 -10.64 -3.79 -20.87
N GLN A 163 -9.93 -4.63 -21.62
CA GLN A 163 -8.61 -5.15 -21.24
C GLN A 163 -7.49 -4.10 -21.24
N GLU A 164 -7.72 -2.93 -21.85
CA GLU A 164 -6.76 -1.83 -21.90
C GLU A 164 -6.88 -0.89 -20.69
N VAL A 165 -7.83 -1.13 -19.78
CA VAL A 165 -7.98 -0.32 -18.57
C VAL A 165 -6.72 -0.42 -17.71
N ILE A 166 -6.20 0.72 -17.30
CA ILE A 166 -5.11 0.78 -16.32
C ILE A 166 -5.64 0.20 -14.99
N PRO A 167 -5.07 -0.91 -14.48
CA PRO A 167 -5.58 -1.58 -13.28
C PRO A 167 -5.72 -0.65 -12.07
N ASP A 168 -4.78 0.28 -11.89
CA ASP A 168 -4.79 1.27 -10.82
C ASP A 168 -6.00 2.23 -10.87
N LEU A 169 -6.66 2.36 -12.04
CA LEU A 169 -7.81 3.24 -12.27
C LEU A 169 -9.12 2.46 -12.53
N ALA A 170 -9.11 1.13 -12.43
CA ALA A 170 -10.24 0.27 -12.81
C ALA A 170 -11.57 0.64 -12.13
N PHE A 171 -11.55 0.94 -10.83
CA PHE A 171 -12.73 1.40 -10.10
C PHE A 171 -13.28 2.73 -10.64
N PHE A 172 -12.40 3.66 -10.93
CA PHE A 172 -12.78 4.98 -11.45
C PHE A 172 -13.23 4.93 -12.90
N TYR A 173 -12.67 3.99 -13.69
CA TYR A 173 -13.13 3.75 -15.07
C TYR A 173 -14.63 3.44 -15.12
N ILE A 174 -15.11 2.55 -14.27
CA ILE A 174 -16.54 2.21 -14.19
C ILE A 174 -17.40 3.43 -13.80
N LEU A 175 -16.95 4.22 -12.84
CA LEU A 175 -17.69 5.40 -12.37
C LEU A 175 -17.72 6.56 -13.37
N LEU A 176 -16.68 6.69 -14.17
CA LEU A 176 -16.51 7.82 -15.11
C LEU A 176 -17.00 7.51 -16.52
N LYS A 177 -17.44 6.29 -16.78
CA LYS A 177 -17.86 5.82 -18.10
C LYS A 177 -18.93 6.70 -18.74
N GLU A 178 -19.93 7.10 -17.97
CA GLU A 178 -21.04 7.94 -18.42
C GLU A 178 -20.69 9.44 -18.50
N GLN A 179 -19.48 9.82 -18.09
CA GLN A 179 -18.97 11.20 -18.07
C GLN A 179 -19.91 12.23 -17.39
N VAL A 180 -20.64 11.81 -16.37
CA VAL A 180 -21.53 12.67 -15.60
C VAL A 180 -20.72 13.62 -14.73
N LEU A 181 -20.79 14.93 -14.99
CA LEU A 181 -19.99 15.96 -14.31
C LEU A 181 -20.07 15.87 -12.79
N ILE A 182 -21.27 15.66 -12.24
CA ILE A 182 -21.46 15.58 -10.78
C ILE A 182 -20.73 14.36 -10.18
N ILE A 183 -20.73 13.23 -10.87
CA ILE A 183 -20.01 12.02 -10.46
C ILE A 183 -18.51 12.27 -10.49
N SER A 184 -18.00 12.91 -11.53
CA SER A 184 -16.56 13.26 -11.63
C SER A 184 -16.13 14.16 -10.46
N ILE A 185 -16.93 15.16 -10.09
CA ILE A 185 -16.64 16.02 -8.94
C ILE A 185 -16.64 15.22 -7.63
N LEU A 186 -17.64 14.36 -7.41
CA LEU A 186 -17.72 13.52 -6.22
C LEU A 186 -16.52 12.56 -6.11
N ILE A 187 -16.09 12.00 -7.24
CA ILE A 187 -14.89 11.13 -7.30
C ILE A 187 -13.63 11.90 -6.94
N ILE A 188 -13.45 13.12 -7.45
CA ILE A 188 -12.30 13.95 -7.12
C ILE A 188 -12.27 14.25 -5.60
N ILE A 189 -13.40 14.61 -5.02
CA ILE A 189 -13.51 14.88 -3.58
C ILE A 189 -13.20 13.60 -2.78
N LEU A 190 -13.71 12.44 -3.21
CA LEU A 190 -13.44 11.15 -2.58
C LEU A 190 -11.95 10.82 -2.62
N ALA A 191 -11.34 10.91 -3.79
CA ALA A 191 -9.92 10.61 -3.98
C ALA A 191 -9.01 11.52 -3.14
N ILE A 192 -9.27 12.82 -3.14
CA ILE A 192 -8.52 13.77 -2.30
C ILE A 192 -8.71 13.45 -0.82
N SER A 193 -9.93 13.13 -0.40
CA SER A 193 -10.21 12.79 1.01
C SER A 193 -9.47 11.52 1.46
N LEU A 194 -9.45 10.48 0.62
CA LEU A 194 -8.75 9.22 0.90
C LEU A 194 -7.24 9.44 0.98
N THR A 195 -6.65 10.05 -0.05
CA THR A 195 -5.20 10.20 -0.16
C THR A 195 -4.63 11.18 0.86
N VAL A 196 -5.29 12.31 1.11
CA VAL A 196 -4.82 13.30 2.09
C VAL A 196 -4.83 12.72 3.51
N SER A 197 -5.82 11.90 3.88
CA SER A 197 -5.85 11.19 5.16
C SER A 197 -4.68 10.21 5.33
N SER A 198 -4.32 9.50 4.24
CA SER A 198 -3.16 8.60 4.25
C SER A 198 -1.84 9.37 4.33
N ILE A 199 -1.69 10.43 3.54
CA ILE A 199 -0.47 11.25 3.46
C ILE A 199 -0.15 11.90 4.82
N ASP A 200 -1.12 12.52 5.47
CA ASP A 200 -0.88 13.17 6.75
C ASP A 200 -0.55 12.15 7.86
N THR A 201 -1.16 10.98 7.82
CA THR A 201 -0.83 9.87 8.70
C THR A 201 0.61 9.41 8.50
N LEU A 202 1.06 9.26 7.26
CA LEU A 202 2.43 8.86 6.93
C LEU A 202 3.45 9.91 7.37
N ILE A 203 3.18 11.18 7.12
CA ILE A 203 4.05 12.30 7.54
C ILE A 203 4.18 12.33 9.07
N ASN A 204 3.07 12.20 9.81
CA ASN A 204 3.08 12.16 11.26
C ASN A 204 3.82 10.92 11.79
N ALA A 205 3.61 9.75 11.16
CA ALA A 205 4.27 8.52 11.53
C ALA A 205 5.79 8.61 11.34
N ILE A 206 6.25 9.10 10.20
CA ILE A 206 7.68 9.31 9.91
C ILE A 206 8.27 10.32 10.91
N SER A 207 7.57 11.43 11.17
CA SER A 207 8.00 12.43 12.14
C SER A 207 8.23 11.84 13.53
N SER A 208 7.27 11.04 14.00
CA SER A 208 7.35 10.44 15.34
C SER A 208 8.50 9.45 15.46
N LEU A 209 8.76 8.64 14.43
CA LEU A 209 9.91 7.73 14.42
C LEU A 209 11.24 8.50 14.50
N ILE A 210 11.39 9.57 13.72
CA ILE A 210 12.61 10.39 13.76
C ILE A 210 12.82 11.02 15.14
N ILE A 211 11.75 11.50 15.77
CA ILE A 211 11.84 12.15 17.08
C ILE A 211 12.15 11.13 18.18
N VAL A 212 11.40 10.02 18.22
CA VAL A 212 11.49 9.03 19.31
C VAL A 212 12.73 8.15 19.14
N ASP A 213 12.88 7.53 17.99
CA ASP A 213 13.96 6.58 17.75
C ASP A 213 15.30 7.29 17.53
N GLY A 214 15.30 8.45 16.87
CA GLY A 214 16.49 9.28 16.73
C GLY A 214 17.09 9.64 18.08
N ASN A 215 16.26 10.04 19.03
CA ASN A 215 16.71 10.36 20.38
C ASN A 215 17.29 9.14 21.13
N SER A 216 16.68 7.96 20.95
CA SER A 216 17.12 6.73 21.60
C SER A 216 18.41 6.16 20.99
N ILE A 217 18.54 6.20 19.66
CA ILE A 217 19.67 5.63 18.91
C ILE A 217 20.93 6.48 19.08
N PHE A 218 20.83 7.78 18.87
CA PHE A 218 21.99 8.66 18.85
C PHE A 218 22.41 9.17 20.23
N LYS A 219 21.60 8.91 21.30
CA LYS A 219 21.89 9.31 22.70
C LYS A 219 22.36 10.77 22.84
N SER A 220 22.03 11.62 21.90
CA SER A 220 22.47 13.00 21.80
C SER A 220 21.34 13.93 22.24
N LYS A 221 21.67 15.05 22.88
CA LYS A 221 20.70 16.12 23.23
C LYS A 221 20.31 16.97 22.00
N GLY A 222 20.29 16.37 20.80
CA GLY A 222 19.91 17.07 19.56
C GLY A 222 18.43 17.49 19.55
N ASN A 223 18.14 18.55 18.83
CA ASN A 223 16.75 18.99 18.60
C ASN A 223 16.08 18.15 17.49
N TYR A 224 15.74 16.90 17.82
CA TYR A 224 15.13 15.94 16.87
C TYR A 224 13.80 16.43 16.30
N PHE A 225 13.08 17.29 17.02
CA PHE A 225 11.89 17.95 16.51
C PHE A 225 12.19 18.86 15.31
N LYS A 226 13.30 19.59 15.37
CA LYS A 226 13.75 20.42 14.24
C LYS A 226 14.25 19.55 13.09
N TYR A 227 15.03 18.53 13.39
CA TYR A 227 15.54 17.60 12.37
C TYR A 227 14.43 16.82 11.68
N SER A 228 13.38 16.38 12.39
CA SER A 228 12.25 15.69 11.78
C SER A 228 11.57 16.56 10.70
N LYS A 229 11.40 17.87 10.94
CA LYS A 229 10.82 18.78 9.95
C LYS A 229 11.65 18.84 8.66
N TYR A 230 12.97 18.98 8.78
CA TYR A 230 13.84 19.01 7.59
C TYR A 230 13.82 17.66 6.84
N ILE A 231 13.90 16.55 7.56
CA ILE A 231 13.88 15.22 6.94
C ILE A 231 12.56 15.00 6.22
N ILE A 232 11.42 15.38 6.81
CA ILE A 232 10.12 15.26 6.17
C ILE A 232 10.05 16.12 4.90
N ILE A 233 10.54 17.34 4.91
CA ILE A 233 10.57 18.18 3.72
C ILE A 233 11.40 17.51 2.61
N ILE A 234 12.57 16.96 2.95
CA ILE A 234 13.40 16.23 1.97
C ILE A 234 12.68 14.99 1.42
N LEU A 235 12.07 14.19 2.29
CA LEU A 235 11.32 12.99 1.87
C LEU A 235 10.11 13.35 1.02
N SER A 236 9.43 14.45 1.34
CA SER A 236 8.31 14.95 0.54
C SER A 236 8.75 15.49 -0.81
N LEU A 237 9.93 16.10 -0.90
CA LEU A 237 10.52 16.50 -2.18
C LEU A 237 10.86 15.29 -3.05
N ILE A 238 11.41 14.23 -2.45
CA ILE A 238 11.64 12.97 -3.15
C ILE A 238 10.31 12.37 -3.62
N ALA A 239 9.29 12.38 -2.76
CA ALA A 239 7.96 11.89 -3.11
C ALA A 239 7.36 12.69 -4.28
N PHE A 240 7.49 14.01 -4.29
CA PHE A 240 7.09 14.88 -5.41
C PHE A 240 7.77 14.48 -6.72
N ILE A 241 9.10 14.34 -6.72
CA ILE A 241 9.87 14.03 -7.93
C ILE A 241 9.49 12.65 -8.48
N VAL A 242 9.33 11.66 -7.62
CA VAL A 242 9.04 10.28 -8.05
C VAL A 242 7.58 10.13 -8.47
N SER A 243 6.62 10.70 -7.73
CA SER A 243 5.19 10.63 -8.08
C SER A 243 4.87 11.32 -9.42
N SER A 244 5.64 12.36 -9.78
CA SER A 244 5.52 13.03 -11.08
C SER A 244 5.88 12.13 -12.29
N LYS A 245 6.45 10.94 -12.05
CA LYS A 245 6.78 9.97 -13.11
C LYS A 245 5.64 9.00 -13.42
N GLY A 246 4.62 8.92 -12.59
CA GLY A 246 3.44 8.08 -12.82
C GLY A 246 3.71 6.57 -12.79
N PHE A 247 4.55 6.11 -11.87
CA PHE A 247 4.75 4.67 -11.66
C PHE A 247 3.46 3.98 -11.24
N SER A 248 3.31 2.69 -11.53
CA SER A 248 2.18 1.90 -11.04
C SER A 248 2.09 1.94 -9.52
N ILE A 249 0.89 2.26 -9.04
CA ILE A 249 0.60 2.38 -7.61
C ILE A 249 0.77 1.02 -6.93
N LEU A 250 0.24 -0.04 -7.55
CA LEU A 250 0.38 -1.40 -7.07
C LEU A 250 1.85 -1.81 -6.93
N TYR A 251 2.68 -1.48 -7.92
CA TYR A 251 4.11 -1.79 -7.88
C TYR A 251 4.82 -1.09 -6.72
N LEU A 252 4.51 0.18 -6.47
CA LEU A 252 5.07 0.95 -5.36
C LEU A 252 4.65 0.36 -4.00
N PHE A 253 3.38 -0.01 -3.83
CA PHE A 253 2.91 -0.66 -2.60
C PHE A 253 3.60 -2.00 -2.38
N LEU A 254 3.67 -2.85 -3.40
CA LEU A 254 4.35 -4.15 -3.29
C LEU A 254 5.83 -4.01 -2.97
N LEU A 255 6.51 -3.01 -3.53
CA LEU A 255 7.92 -2.74 -3.19
C LEU A 255 8.09 -2.35 -1.71
N ALA A 256 7.20 -1.53 -1.18
CA ALA A 256 7.18 -1.16 0.24
C ALA A 256 6.86 -2.37 1.14
N ASP A 257 5.89 -3.18 0.74
CA ASP A 257 5.47 -4.38 1.46
C ASP A 257 6.58 -5.42 1.54
N LEU A 258 7.37 -5.58 0.47
CA LEU A 258 8.52 -6.48 0.44
C LEU A 258 9.55 -6.16 1.54
N LEU A 259 9.81 -4.88 1.79
CA LEU A 259 10.68 -4.44 2.88
C LEU A 259 10.16 -4.89 4.25
N CYS A 260 8.86 -4.78 4.46
CA CYS A 260 8.21 -5.21 5.70
C CYS A 260 8.24 -6.74 5.83
N CYS A 261 7.96 -7.48 4.76
CA CYS A 261 8.00 -8.94 4.75
C CYS A 261 9.37 -9.48 5.12
N SER A 262 10.46 -8.89 4.62
CA SER A 262 11.83 -9.30 4.95
C SER A 262 12.18 -9.13 6.44
N ALA A 263 11.51 -8.24 7.15
CA ALA A 263 11.78 -7.93 8.54
C ALA A 263 10.83 -8.60 9.54
N VAL A 264 9.59 -8.95 9.12
CA VAL A 264 8.50 -9.30 10.02
C VAL A 264 8.84 -10.46 10.95
N LEU A 265 9.30 -11.59 10.44
CA LEU A 265 9.62 -12.73 11.28
C LEU A 265 10.80 -12.44 12.20
N THR A 266 11.84 -11.79 11.70
CA THR A 266 13.02 -11.42 12.49
C THR A 266 12.64 -10.56 13.68
N VAL A 267 11.85 -9.51 13.48
CA VAL A 267 11.43 -8.59 14.54
C VAL A 267 10.53 -9.29 15.54
N PHE A 268 9.48 -9.99 15.09
CA PHE A 268 8.55 -10.62 16.02
C PHE A 268 9.14 -11.79 16.79
N PHE A 269 10.02 -12.58 16.19
CA PHE A 269 10.73 -13.63 16.93
C PHE A 269 11.75 -13.07 17.94
N SER A 270 12.29 -11.88 17.72
CA SER A 270 13.19 -11.26 18.68
C SER A 270 12.52 -10.97 20.03
N PHE A 271 11.21 -10.79 20.08
CA PHE A 271 10.46 -10.64 21.34
C PHE A 271 10.43 -11.93 22.18
N TYR A 272 10.54 -13.08 21.55
CA TYR A 272 10.48 -14.38 22.22
C TYR A 272 11.84 -15.03 22.42
N LYS A 273 12.84 -14.68 21.61
CA LYS A 273 14.20 -15.26 21.67
C LYS A 273 15.24 -14.21 21.99
N LYS A 274 15.72 -14.20 23.24
CA LYS A 274 16.80 -13.32 23.72
C LYS A 274 18.16 -13.54 23.03
N SER A 275 18.31 -14.64 22.26
CA SER A 275 19.56 -14.97 21.56
C SER A 275 19.78 -14.23 20.25
N ILE A 276 18.80 -13.45 19.78
CA ILE A 276 18.94 -12.67 18.57
C ILE A 276 19.64 -11.36 18.91
N ASN A 277 20.88 -11.23 18.52
CA ASN A 277 21.65 -9.98 18.63
C ASN A 277 21.40 -9.08 17.41
N GLN A 278 21.86 -7.84 17.46
CA GLN A 278 21.66 -6.86 16.40
C GLN A 278 22.26 -7.32 15.05
N SER A 279 23.45 -7.93 15.08
CA SER A 279 24.10 -8.40 13.86
C SER A 279 23.30 -9.51 13.17
N ASN A 280 22.82 -10.48 13.96
CA ASN A 280 22.00 -11.58 13.45
C ASN A 280 20.65 -11.10 12.90
N ALA A 281 20.03 -10.13 13.56
CA ALA A 281 18.79 -9.54 13.06
C ALA A 281 19.01 -8.81 11.72
N SER A 282 20.04 -7.99 11.64
CA SER A 282 20.37 -7.27 10.39
C SER A 282 20.68 -8.23 9.25
N LEU A 283 21.49 -9.26 9.51
CA LEU A 283 21.83 -10.28 8.50
C LEU A 283 20.58 -11.02 8.03
N SER A 284 19.69 -11.41 8.95
CA SER A 284 18.43 -12.09 8.62
C SER A 284 17.54 -11.25 7.70
N ILE A 285 17.39 -9.95 8.02
CA ILE A 285 16.60 -9.02 7.19
C ILE A 285 17.23 -8.85 5.80
N ILE A 286 18.56 -8.71 5.72
CA ILE A 286 19.27 -8.61 4.44
C ILE A 286 19.09 -9.87 3.59
N ILE A 287 19.16 -11.04 4.21
CA ILE A 287 18.92 -12.32 3.52
C ILE A 287 17.49 -12.38 2.99
N GLY A 288 16.49 -12.03 3.82
CA GLY A 288 15.10 -11.98 3.38
C GLY A 288 14.89 -11.03 2.21
N LEU A 289 15.47 -9.83 2.30
CA LEU A 289 15.38 -8.84 1.24
C LEU A 289 16.08 -9.32 -0.06
N PHE A 290 17.26 -9.93 0.05
CA PHE A 290 17.98 -10.46 -1.09
C PHE A 290 17.18 -11.53 -1.83
N PHE A 291 16.68 -12.54 -1.12
CA PHE A 291 15.88 -13.60 -1.73
C PHE A 291 14.55 -13.09 -2.25
N GLY A 292 13.93 -12.14 -1.56
CA GLY A 292 12.71 -11.49 -2.04
C GLY A 292 12.94 -10.74 -3.35
N LEU A 293 13.97 -9.90 -3.43
CA LEU A 293 14.31 -9.14 -4.63
C LEU A 293 14.72 -10.01 -5.81
N MET A 294 15.30 -11.20 -5.56
CA MET A 294 15.63 -12.13 -6.65
C MET A 294 14.42 -12.47 -7.51
N PHE A 295 13.26 -12.67 -6.89
CA PHE A 295 12.03 -13.05 -7.57
C PHE A 295 11.07 -11.88 -7.79
N PHE A 296 11.39 -10.69 -7.27
CA PHE A 296 10.51 -9.53 -7.40
C PHE A 296 10.37 -9.14 -8.88
N PRO A 297 9.12 -8.95 -9.37
CA PRO A 297 8.89 -8.69 -10.77
C PRO A 297 9.34 -7.29 -11.20
N SER A 298 9.57 -7.13 -12.50
CA SER A 298 9.68 -5.82 -13.16
C SER A 298 8.35 -5.05 -13.07
N PRO A 299 8.35 -3.73 -13.31
CA PRO A 299 7.14 -2.90 -13.19
C PRO A 299 5.95 -3.34 -14.07
N ASP A 300 6.20 -4.09 -15.11
CA ASP A 300 5.21 -4.70 -16.01
C ASP A 300 4.76 -6.10 -15.58
N PHE A 301 5.25 -6.59 -14.45
CA PHE A 301 4.99 -7.93 -13.89
C PHE A 301 5.35 -9.12 -14.79
N SER A 302 6.05 -8.89 -15.89
CA SER A 302 6.36 -9.93 -16.89
C SER A 302 7.50 -10.84 -16.51
N LYS A 303 8.54 -10.29 -15.86
CA LYS A 303 9.79 -11.01 -15.52
C LYS A 303 10.28 -10.60 -14.15
N SER A 304 11.10 -11.45 -13.51
CA SER A 304 11.84 -11.02 -12.33
C SER A 304 13.01 -10.12 -12.74
N ILE A 305 13.29 -9.08 -11.94
CA ILE A 305 14.37 -8.14 -12.24
C ILE A 305 15.74 -8.83 -12.25
N LEU A 306 16.04 -9.61 -11.21
CA LEU A 306 17.37 -10.22 -11.07
C LEU A 306 17.48 -11.57 -11.77
N ILE A 307 16.52 -12.45 -11.60
CA ILE A 307 16.61 -13.80 -12.21
C ILE A 307 16.37 -13.72 -13.72
N GLY A 308 15.47 -12.87 -14.18
CA GLY A 308 15.24 -12.66 -15.61
C GLY A 308 16.45 -12.08 -16.34
N PHE A 309 17.38 -11.44 -15.62
CA PHE A 309 18.67 -11.02 -16.16
C PHE A 309 19.70 -12.15 -16.18
N LEU A 310 19.65 -13.07 -15.22
CA LEU A 310 20.65 -14.14 -15.05
C LEU A 310 20.30 -15.42 -15.82
N LEU A 311 19.01 -15.71 -16.00
CA LEU A 311 18.53 -16.94 -16.62
C LEU A 311 17.54 -16.62 -17.75
N PRO A 312 17.70 -17.26 -18.93
CA PRO A 312 16.71 -17.16 -20.01
C PRO A 312 15.32 -17.62 -19.57
N SER A 313 14.28 -16.96 -20.07
CA SER A 313 12.87 -17.25 -19.72
C SER A 313 12.45 -18.71 -19.99
N ASP A 314 13.13 -19.38 -20.92
CA ASP A 314 12.82 -20.74 -21.37
C ASP A 314 13.24 -21.84 -20.39
N ILE A 315 14.07 -21.50 -19.41
CA ILE A 315 14.55 -22.45 -18.38
C ILE A 315 13.62 -22.45 -17.15
N PHE A 316 12.76 -21.42 -17.02
CA PHE A 316 11.88 -21.30 -15.87
C PHE A 316 10.69 -22.26 -15.96
N PRO A 317 10.44 -23.08 -14.92
CA PRO A 317 9.20 -23.83 -14.82
C PRO A 317 8.00 -22.87 -14.90
N GLU A 318 6.98 -23.26 -15.64
CA GLU A 318 5.75 -22.45 -15.82
C GLU A 318 5.10 -22.06 -14.47
N PHE A 319 5.10 -22.96 -13.51
CA PHE A 319 4.68 -22.70 -12.12
C PHE A 319 5.40 -21.48 -11.52
N LEU A 320 6.71 -21.37 -11.71
CA LEU A 320 7.50 -20.29 -11.13
C LEU A 320 7.27 -18.95 -11.86
N SER A 321 7.11 -18.99 -13.18
CA SER A 321 6.78 -17.80 -13.97
C SER A 321 5.40 -17.22 -13.61
N GLN A 322 4.41 -18.10 -13.34
CA GLN A 322 3.06 -17.68 -12.93
C GLN A 322 2.96 -17.28 -11.45
N SER A 323 3.97 -17.54 -10.64
CA SER A 323 3.98 -17.28 -9.19
C SER A 323 5.18 -16.46 -8.72
N LEU A 324 5.81 -15.69 -9.60
CA LEU A 324 7.00 -14.87 -9.27
C LEU A 324 6.77 -13.98 -8.06
N LEU A 325 5.66 -13.26 -8.03
CA LEU A 325 5.32 -12.37 -6.95
C LEU A 325 5.14 -13.12 -5.63
N PHE A 326 4.41 -14.24 -5.65
CA PHE A 326 4.26 -15.09 -4.47
C PHE A 326 5.60 -15.64 -3.97
N SER A 327 6.43 -16.13 -4.87
CA SER A 327 7.78 -16.63 -4.54
C SER A 327 8.65 -15.55 -3.91
N SER A 328 8.59 -14.32 -4.43
CA SER A 328 9.27 -13.16 -3.88
C SER A 328 8.87 -12.91 -2.42
N PHE A 329 7.58 -12.78 -2.15
CA PHE A 329 7.05 -12.47 -0.82
C PHE A 329 7.22 -13.62 0.17
N PHE A 330 7.02 -14.85 -0.29
CA PHE A 330 7.26 -16.04 0.52
C PHE A 330 8.72 -16.14 0.95
N LEU A 331 9.65 -16.00 0.01
CA LEU A 331 11.09 -16.05 0.32
C LEU A 331 11.51 -14.85 1.18
N ALA A 332 11.05 -13.64 0.89
CA ALA A 332 11.33 -12.48 1.74
C ALA A 332 10.94 -12.74 3.19
N THR A 333 9.79 -13.38 3.41
CA THR A 333 9.25 -13.64 4.75
C THR A 333 9.98 -14.78 5.46
N PHE A 334 10.25 -15.89 4.77
CA PHE A 334 10.72 -17.13 5.40
C PHE A 334 12.23 -17.36 5.31
N ALA A 335 12.94 -16.80 4.33
CA ALA A 335 14.40 -16.95 4.24
C ALA A 335 15.17 -16.39 5.46
N PRO A 336 14.71 -15.35 6.18
CA PRO A 336 15.33 -14.94 7.44
C PRO A 336 15.48 -16.06 8.48
N LEU A 337 14.60 -17.06 8.47
CA LEU A 337 14.65 -18.20 9.39
C LEU A 337 15.88 -19.09 9.13
N LEU A 338 16.35 -19.17 7.89
CA LEU A 338 17.56 -19.93 7.52
C LEU A 338 18.81 -19.32 8.16
N ALA A 339 18.89 -17.99 8.23
CA ALA A 339 20.01 -17.30 8.87
C ALA A 339 20.14 -17.65 10.36
N TRP A 340 19.05 -17.90 11.06
CA TRP A 340 19.08 -18.30 12.46
C TRP A 340 19.57 -19.72 12.66
N LYS A 341 19.32 -20.59 11.70
CA LYS A 341 19.79 -21.97 11.74
C LYS A 341 21.30 -22.02 11.49
N ILE A 342 21.78 -21.22 10.56
CA ILE A 342 23.22 -21.09 10.26
C ILE A 342 24.00 -20.53 11.45
N ASN A 343 23.50 -19.47 12.10
CA ASN A 343 24.15 -18.86 13.26
C ASN A 343 24.14 -19.74 14.54
N LYS A 344 23.35 -20.80 14.57
CA LYS A 344 23.42 -21.81 15.65
C LYS A 344 24.47 -22.88 15.40
N MET A 345 25.00 -22.94 14.16
CA MET A 345 26.03 -23.91 13.75
C MET A 345 27.44 -23.31 13.76
N ILE A 346 27.54 -21.99 13.88
CA ILE A 346 28.77 -21.21 14.07
C ILE A 346 28.81 -20.73 15.53
#